data_6517b7752d4b4624a9ecc713179afadc
#
_entry.id   6517b7752d4b4624a9ecc713179afadc
#
_cell.length_a   1.000
_cell.length_b   1.000
_cell.length_c   1.000
_cell.angle_alpha   90.00
_cell.angle_beta   90.00
_cell.angle_gamma   90.00
#
_symmetry.space_group_name_H-M   'P 1'
#
loop_
_entity.id
_entity.type
_entity.pdbx_description
1 polymer ?
#
loop_
_entity_poly.entity_id
_entity_poly.type
_entity_poly.pdbx_seq_one_letter_code
_entity_poly.pdbx_strand_id
1 'polypeptide(L)'
;MLEKFANIFRIPDLRKRVLFTLGLLAVYRFGAFIPTPGINSEALMQYFNANSQSALGLADLFTGGNLRKLTIFALGIMPYITASIIFQLLTVIYEPLAKLQKEGELGRRKITQWTRYVTILLAIVQSFAIGLTLTGSSANMVTIPRGAFIPMCIITLTAGTAFIMWLGEQITERGIGNGMSLLIFTGIVVGLPRGIMDLYGKARDSAWGAFTPIAIAILIVAMVAVVAFIVFVERSERRIPVQYAKRIVGRKMMGGQSTHLPLKVNSGGVMPVIFASSMLSAPLLFAGMSFFGSPKLQDTAFFGPILRAIQPGEPWYEILQITAIIFFAYFYISIVFRPDDIADNMRKYGGFIPGIRPGRRTSDFINDVLTRITLVGALYLCIITVIPTFLISGIHFNHLWLVGPVFDRLPTWMTNGLGVNFYFGGTSLLIVVGVAMDTVQQIESQLIMRHYDGFSPKSGRIRGRRSW
;
A
#
# COMPACT_ATOMS: atom_id res chain seq x y z
N MET A 1 -11.80 -8.04 -22.80
CA MET A 1 -10.68 -8.11 -21.84
C MET A 1 -9.71 -9.25 -22.15
N LEU A 2 -10.18 -10.48 -22.39
CA LEU A 2 -9.32 -11.63 -22.70
C LEU A 2 -8.41 -11.43 -23.93
N GLU A 3 -8.90 -10.79 -24.99
CA GLU A 3 -8.10 -10.45 -26.17
C GLU A 3 -6.96 -9.46 -25.86
N LYS A 4 -7.20 -8.50 -24.95
CA LYS A 4 -6.15 -7.57 -24.51
C LYS A 4 -5.03 -8.30 -23.76
N PHE A 5 -5.39 -9.28 -22.91
CA PHE A 5 -4.40 -10.13 -22.23
C PHE A 5 -3.63 -11.03 -23.20
N ALA A 6 -4.29 -11.60 -24.21
CA ALA A 6 -3.62 -12.39 -25.24
C ALA A 6 -2.59 -11.53 -26.03
N ASN A 7 -2.88 -10.26 -26.27
CA ASN A 7 -1.99 -9.35 -26.96
C ASN A 7 -0.74 -8.98 -26.15
N ILE A 8 -0.79 -9.04 -24.80
CA ILE A 8 0.38 -8.80 -23.93
C ILE A 8 1.50 -9.81 -24.24
N PHE A 9 1.14 -11.09 -24.46
CA PHE A 9 2.12 -12.13 -24.75
C PHE A 9 2.62 -12.11 -26.19
N ARG A 10 1.92 -11.43 -27.11
CA ARG A 10 2.34 -11.27 -28.51
C ARG A 10 3.43 -10.23 -28.70
N ILE A 11 3.54 -9.23 -27.80
CA ILE A 11 4.54 -8.17 -27.89
C ILE A 11 5.80 -8.61 -27.12
N PRO A 12 6.95 -8.84 -27.80
CA PRO A 12 8.12 -9.48 -27.19
C PRO A 12 8.71 -8.68 -26.02
N ASP A 13 8.72 -7.34 -26.09
CA ASP A 13 9.27 -6.51 -25.02
C ASP A 13 8.38 -6.48 -23.79
N LEU A 14 7.05 -6.42 -23.99
CA LEU A 14 6.08 -6.42 -22.89
C LEU A 14 6.10 -7.79 -22.20
N ARG A 15 6.16 -8.86 -22.99
CA ARG A 15 6.32 -10.23 -22.48
C ARG A 15 7.59 -10.38 -21.63
N LYS A 16 8.74 -9.84 -22.08
CA LYS A 16 9.98 -9.86 -21.31
C LYS A 16 9.82 -9.16 -19.96
N ARG A 17 9.22 -7.98 -19.92
CA ARG A 17 8.98 -7.21 -18.69
C ARG A 17 8.02 -7.93 -17.75
N VAL A 18 6.92 -8.51 -18.25
CA VAL A 18 5.98 -9.29 -17.45
C VAL A 18 6.65 -10.52 -16.85
N LEU A 19 7.36 -11.30 -17.68
CA LEU A 19 8.08 -12.49 -17.22
C LEU A 19 9.17 -12.14 -16.20
N PHE A 20 9.89 -11.04 -16.40
CA PHE A 20 10.88 -10.55 -15.45
C PHE A 20 10.23 -10.21 -14.10
N THR A 21 9.11 -9.49 -14.10
CA THR A 21 8.36 -9.16 -12.88
C THR A 21 7.89 -10.42 -12.17
N LEU A 22 7.26 -11.35 -12.89
CA LEU A 22 6.81 -12.63 -12.32
C LEU A 22 7.98 -13.47 -11.77
N GLY A 23 9.11 -13.48 -12.46
CA GLY A 23 10.33 -14.16 -12.01
C GLY A 23 10.85 -13.60 -10.68
N LEU A 24 10.92 -12.26 -10.54
CA LEU A 24 11.36 -11.64 -9.29
C LEU A 24 10.35 -11.82 -8.15
N LEU A 25 9.04 -11.81 -8.43
CA LEU A 25 8.01 -12.15 -7.45
C LEU A 25 8.12 -13.62 -7.00
N ALA A 26 8.46 -14.55 -7.89
CA ALA A 26 8.73 -15.94 -7.53
C ALA A 26 9.97 -16.07 -6.64
N VAL A 27 11.05 -15.33 -6.92
CA VAL A 27 12.25 -15.27 -6.06
C VAL A 27 11.89 -14.75 -4.66
N TYR A 28 11.12 -13.66 -4.57
CA TYR A 28 10.60 -13.16 -3.29
C TYR A 28 9.82 -14.25 -2.54
N ARG A 29 8.96 -14.96 -3.25
CA ARG A 29 8.15 -16.02 -2.63
C ARG A 29 8.99 -17.20 -2.17
N PHE A 30 10.02 -17.59 -2.93
CA PHE A 30 10.95 -18.64 -2.55
C PHE A 30 11.68 -18.30 -1.24
N GLY A 31 12.21 -17.09 -1.09
CA GLY A 31 12.85 -16.64 0.13
C GLY A 31 11.94 -16.61 1.36
N ALA A 32 10.63 -16.47 1.16
CA ALA A 32 9.63 -16.53 2.22
C ALA A 32 9.46 -17.93 2.86
N PHE A 33 10.07 -18.97 2.30
CA PHE A 33 10.10 -20.33 2.89
C PHE A 33 11.35 -20.60 3.73
N ILE A 34 12.36 -19.75 3.67
CA ILE A 34 13.63 -19.94 4.38
C ILE A 34 13.51 -19.32 5.78
N PRO A 35 13.43 -20.13 6.86
CA PRO A 35 13.35 -19.58 8.21
C PRO A 35 14.72 -19.02 8.67
N THR A 36 14.67 -18.05 9.58
CA THR A 36 15.88 -17.58 10.26
C THR A 36 16.47 -18.70 11.12
N PRO A 37 17.80 -18.94 11.08
CA PRO A 37 18.41 -19.98 11.87
C PRO A 37 18.16 -19.79 13.37
N GLY A 38 18.04 -20.91 14.12
CA GLY A 38 17.91 -20.88 15.57
C GLY A 38 16.51 -20.60 16.12
N ILE A 39 15.47 -20.75 15.30
CA ILE A 39 14.08 -20.56 15.69
C ILE A 39 13.33 -21.87 15.67
N ASN A 40 12.50 -22.07 16.69
CA ASN A 40 11.48 -23.09 16.70
C ASN A 40 10.20 -22.55 16.02
N SER A 41 10.02 -22.89 14.74
CA SER A 41 8.90 -22.40 13.94
C SER A 41 7.53 -22.85 14.46
N GLU A 42 7.45 -24.00 15.15
CA GLU A 42 6.18 -24.52 15.71
C GLU A 42 5.74 -23.71 16.92
N ALA A 43 6.65 -23.47 17.87
CA ALA A 43 6.39 -22.66 19.06
C ALA A 43 6.03 -21.21 18.67
N LEU A 44 6.71 -20.67 17.66
CA LEU A 44 6.44 -19.33 17.14
C LEU A 44 5.06 -19.25 16.48
N MET A 45 4.66 -20.24 15.67
CA MET A 45 3.33 -20.30 15.07
C MET A 45 2.23 -20.37 16.13
N GLN A 46 2.41 -21.16 17.20
CA GLN A 46 1.45 -21.23 18.30
C GLN A 46 1.30 -19.88 18.99
N TYR A 47 2.41 -19.19 19.25
CA TYR A 47 2.40 -17.84 19.83
C TYR A 47 1.64 -16.83 18.96
N PHE A 48 1.88 -16.82 17.64
CA PHE A 48 1.18 -15.93 16.71
C PHE A 48 -0.29 -16.27 16.57
N ASN A 49 -0.67 -17.56 16.60
CA ASN A 49 -2.07 -17.98 16.54
C ASN A 49 -2.83 -17.54 17.80
N ALA A 50 -2.20 -17.63 18.98
CA ALA A 50 -2.80 -17.15 20.24
C ALA A 50 -2.95 -15.63 20.27
N ASN A 51 -2.08 -14.88 19.56
CA ASN A 51 -2.07 -13.42 19.53
C ASN A 51 -2.43 -12.86 18.14
N SER A 52 -3.22 -13.58 17.35
CA SER A 52 -3.55 -13.22 15.96
C SER A 52 -4.28 -11.89 15.80
N GLN A 53 -5.01 -11.46 16.83
CA GLN A 53 -5.73 -10.17 16.85
C GLN A 53 -4.86 -9.00 17.34
N SER A 54 -3.60 -9.26 17.70
CA SER A 54 -2.67 -8.21 18.12
C SER A 54 -2.04 -7.48 16.92
N ALA A 55 -1.34 -6.37 17.22
CA ALA A 55 -0.58 -5.63 16.22
C ALA A 55 0.43 -6.46 15.42
N LEU A 56 0.98 -7.53 16.06
CA LEU A 56 1.87 -8.48 15.39
C LEU A 56 1.13 -9.25 14.29
N GLY A 57 -0.16 -9.59 14.50
CA GLY A 57 -0.99 -10.22 13.47
C GLY A 57 -1.23 -9.32 12.26
N LEU A 58 -1.46 -8.01 12.48
CA LEU A 58 -1.56 -7.05 11.37
C LEU A 58 -0.24 -6.88 10.62
N ALA A 59 0.88 -6.77 11.33
CA ALA A 59 2.19 -6.71 10.70
C ALA A 59 2.47 -7.96 9.85
N ASP A 60 2.06 -9.15 10.31
CA ASP A 60 2.19 -10.40 9.59
C ASP A 60 1.36 -10.44 8.29
N LEU A 61 0.19 -9.78 8.25
CA LEU A 61 -0.61 -9.61 7.04
C LEU A 61 0.17 -8.87 5.94
N PHE A 62 0.82 -7.75 6.29
CA PHE A 62 1.62 -6.97 5.33
C PHE A 62 2.87 -7.70 4.86
N THR A 63 3.43 -8.57 5.69
CA THR A 63 4.60 -9.39 5.33
C THR A 63 4.22 -10.68 4.61
N GLY A 64 2.92 -10.98 4.48
CA GLY A 64 2.43 -12.20 3.81
C GLY A 64 2.66 -13.49 4.59
N GLY A 65 2.63 -13.42 5.92
CA GLY A 65 2.83 -14.56 6.81
C GLY A 65 4.30 -14.89 7.07
N ASN A 66 5.21 -13.99 6.69
CA ASN A 66 6.65 -14.17 6.87
C ASN A 66 7.09 -13.94 8.32
N LEU A 67 6.38 -13.09 9.05
CA LEU A 67 6.70 -12.76 10.44
C LEU A 67 6.38 -13.92 11.38
N ARG A 68 5.26 -14.62 11.21
CA ARG A 68 4.87 -15.79 12.01
C ARG A 68 5.80 -16.98 11.87
N LYS A 69 6.55 -17.07 10.77
CA LYS A 69 7.55 -18.09 10.51
C LYS A 69 8.96 -17.60 10.80
N LEU A 70 9.12 -16.33 11.08
CA LEU A 70 10.37 -15.59 11.13
C LEU A 70 11.32 -15.98 10.00
N THR A 71 10.85 -15.84 8.77
CA THR A 71 11.67 -16.08 7.58
C THR A 71 12.72 -14.96 7.43
N ILE A 72 13.68 -15.15 6.53
CA ILE A 72 14.66 -14.10 6.19
C ILE A 72 13.99 -12.80 5.75
N PHE A 73 12.74 -12.87 5.30
CA PHE A 73 11.92 -11.74 4.86
C PHE A 73 10.85 -11.30 5.89
N ALA A 74 11.05 -11.63 7.17
CA ALA A 74 10.07 -11.37 8.22
C ALA A 74 9.73 -9.88 8.39
N LEU A 75 10.68 -8.97 8.24
CA LEU A 75 10.43 -7.52 8.26
C LEU A 75 9.72 -7.02 6.99
N GLY A 76 9.79 -7.78 5.90
CA GLY A 76 9.21 -7.38 4.62
C GLY A 76 9.72 -6.03 4.12
N ILE A 77 8.81 -5.23 3.57
CA ILE A 77 9.08 -3.89 3.00
C ILE A 77 8.85 -2.79 4.04
N MET A 78 8.33 -3.09 5.25
CA MET A 78 7.94 -2.10 6.24
C MET A 78 9.04 -1.07 6.56
N PRO A 79 10.33 -1.45 6.78
CA PRO A 79 11.39 -0.48 7.03
C PRO A 79 11.58 0.52 5.88
N TYR A 80 11.45 0.05 4.63
CA TYR A 80 11.56 0.90 3.45
C TYR A 80 10.40 1.88 3.32
N ILE A 81 9.17 1.43 3.58
CA ILE A 81 7.98 2.30 3.56
C ILE A 81 8.16 3.41 4.60
N THR A 82 8.52 3.04 5.84
CA THR A 82 8.75 4.01 6.91
C THR A 82 9.85 5.02 6.55
N ALA A 83 10.98 4.57 6.00
CA ALA A 83 12.05 5.44 5.54
C ALA A 83 11.57 6.39 4.41
N SER A 84 10.80 5.86 3.46
CA SER A 84 10.24 6.65 2.35
C SER A 84 9.29 7.74 2.85
N ILE A 85 8.43 7.43 3.83
CA ILE A 85 7.54 8.40 4.46
C ILE A 85 8.34 9.50 5.14
N ILE A 86 9.36 9.13 5.94
CA ILE A 86 10.23 10.07 6.63
C ILE A 86 10.86 11.05 5.62
N PHE A 87 11.42 10.55 4.51
CA PHE A 87 12.02 11.42 3.51
C PHE A 87 10.99 12.27 2.77
N GLN A 88 9.80 11.74 2.48
CA GLN A 88 8.72 12.55 1.88
C GLN A 88 8.27 13.67 2.81
N LEU A 89 8.13 13.42 4.11
CA LEU A 89 7.84 14.46 5.10
C LEU A 89 8.98 15.48 5.19
N LEU A 90 10.23 15.02 5.23
CA LEU A 90 11.40 15.89 5.29
C LEU A 90 11.54 16.77 4.03
N THR A 91 11.17 16.31 2.84
CA THR A 91 11.21 17.14 1.63
C THR A 91 10.25 18.32 1.66
N VAL A 92 9.22 18.27 2.50
CA VAL A 92 8.29 19.40 2.69
C VAL A 92 8.81 20.38 3.75
N ILE A 93 9.41 19.86 4.83
CA ILE A 93 9.83 20.65 5.99
C ILE A 93 11.23 21.24 5.78
N TYR A 94 12.14 20.49 5.16
CA TYR A 94 13.55 20.83 5.05
C TYR A 94 13.90 21.36 3.66
N GLU A 95 14.11 22.67 3.57
CA GLU A 95 14.31 23.40 2.31
C GLU A 95 15.44 22.83 1.40
N PRO A 96 16.60 22.38 1.92
CA PRO A 96 17.65 21.77 1.07
C PRO A 96 17.18 20.50 0.36
N LEU A 97 16.37 19.66 1.01
CA LEU A 97 15.78 18.48 0.39
C LEU A 97 14.70 18.83 -0.64
N ALA A 98 13.92 19.87 -0.37
CA ALA A 98 12.97 20.42 -1.34
C ALA A 98 13.66 20.94 -2.62
N LYS A 99 14.82 21.58 -2.49
CA LYS A 99 15.65 22.01 -3.64
C LYS A 99 16.17 20.81 -4.43
N LEU A 100 16.71 19.80 -3.74
CA LEU A 100 17.14 18.53 -4.37
C LEU A 100 16.01 17.86 -5.15
N GLN A 101 14.79 17.85 -4.62
CA GLN A 101 13.64 17.27 -5.32
C GLN A 101 13.30 18.05 -6.62
N LYS A 102 13.56 19.36 -6.65
CA LYS A 102 13.36 20.21 -7.84
C LYS A 102 14.47 20.07 -8.89
N GLU A 103 15.65 19.55 -8.52
CA GLU A 103 16.77 19.30 -9.45
C GLU A 103 16.51 18.18 -10.47
N GLY A 104 15.32 17.56 -10.46
CA GLY A 104 14.91 16.53 -11.39
C GLY A 104 15.47 15.14 -11.04
N GLU A 105 15.95 14.40 -12.05
CA GLU A 105 16.34 12.99 -11.87
C GLU A 105 17.56 12.81 -10.95
N LEU A 106 18.54 13.71 -11.02
CA LEU A 106 19.75 13.64 -10.19
C LEU A 106 19.43 13.81 -8.71
N GLY A 107 18.58 14.78 -8.38
CA GLY A 107 18.14 15.01 -7.01
C GLY A 107 17.30 13.83 -6.47
N ARG A 108 16.39 13.29 -7.27
CA ARG A 108 15.60 12.10 -6.91
C ARG A 108 16.47 10.89 -6.62
N ARG A 109 17.52 10.64 -7.40
CA ARG A 109 18.47 9.55 -7.16
C ARG A 109 19.18 9.69 -5.81
N LYS A 110 19.60 10.90 -5.42
CA LYS A 110 20.20 11.16 -4.10
C LYS A 110 19.20 10.89 -2.96
N ILE A 111 17.97 11.35 -3.08
CA ILE A 111 16.92 11.10 -2.09
C ILE A 111 16.67 9.59 -1.95
N THR A 112 16.56 8.85 -3.05
CA THR A 112 16.40 7.39 -3.03
C THR A 112 17.60 6.71 -2.35
N GLN A 113 18.82 7.17 -2.62
CA GLN A 113 20.02 6.64 -1.97
C GLN A 113 20.00 6.84 -0.45
N TRP A 114 19.60 8.00 0.02
CA TRP A 114 19.46 8.28 1.47
C TRP A 114 18.31 7.45 2.09
N THR A 115 17.21 7.27 1.36
CA THR A 115 16.13 6.37 1.78
C THR A 115 16.64 4.96 2.00
N ARG A 116 17.51 4.43 1.13
CA ARG A 116 18.14 3.10 1.31
C ARG A 116 18.96 3.02 2.60
N TYR A 117 19.77 4.03 2.89
CA TYR A 117 20.58 4.03 4.12
C TYR A 117 19.73 4.04 5.38
N VAL A 118 18.69 4.88 5.40
CA VAL A 118 17.76 4.93 6.54
C VAL A 118 16.93 3.64 6.64
N THR A 119 16.58 3.02 5.53
CA THR A 119 15.93 1.68 5.51
C THR A 119 16.78 0.64 6.21
N ILE A 120 18.08 0.58 5.91
CA ILE A 120 19.00 -0.38 6.56
C ILE A 120 19.11 -0.09 8.06
N LEU A 121 19.23 1.18 8.45
CA LEU A 121 19.27 1.60 9.85
C LEU A 121 18.00 1.16 10.59
N LEU A 122 16.82 1.44 10.02
CA LEU A 122 15.54 1.03 10.60
C LEU A 122 15.40 -0.49 10.67
N ALA A 123 15.86 -1.20 9.64
CA ALA A 123 15.86 -2.68 9.64
C ALA A 123 16.73 -3.25 10.77
N ILE A 124 17.89 -2.68 11.03
CA ILE A 124 18.76 -3.08 12.16
C ILE A 124 18.02 -2.87 13.49
N VAL A 125 17.43 -1.68 13.70
CA VAL A 125 16.71 -1.36 14.94
C VAL A 125 15.50 -2.28 15.14
N GLN A 126 14.71 -2.52 14.09
CA GLN A 126 13.55 -3.40 14.16
C GLN A 126 13.94 -4.87 14.35
N SER A 127 14.99 -5.34 13.67
CA SER A 127 15.52 -6.70 13.87
C SER A 127 16.01 -6.92 15.30
N PHE A 128 16.70 -5.92 15.87
CA PHE A 128 17.12 -5.95 17.26
C PHE A 128 15.92 -6.03 18.21
N ALA A 129 14.88 -5.22 17.96
CA ALA A 129 13.65 -5.23 18.72
C ALA A 129 12.97 -6.60 18.72
N ILE A 130 12.82 -7.22 17.54
CA ILE A 130 12.24 -8.56 17.39
C ILE A 130 13.11 -9.60 18.10
N GLY A 131 14.44 -9.55 17.95
CA GLY A 131 15.37 -10.45 18.62
C GLY A 131 15.24 -10.40 20.15
N LEU A 132 15.11 -9.20 20.73
CA LEU A 132 14.88 -9.02 22.16
C LEU A 132 13.52 -9.57 22.61
N THR A 133 12.46 -9.30 21.86
CA THR A 133 11.10 -9.76 22.17
C THR A 133 11.02 -11.28 22.20
N LEU A 134 11.61 -11.96 21.20
CA LEU A 134 11.60 -13.41 21.08
C LEU A 134 12.45 -14.10 22.16
N THR A 135 13.60 -13.52 22.51
CA THR A 135 14.46 -14.06 23.57
C THR A 135 13.98 -13.77 24.97
N GLY A 136 13.13 -12.74 25.16
CA GLY A 136 12.50 -12.38 26.43
C GLY A 136 11.22 -13.15 26.73
N SER A 137 10.69 -13.91 25.77
CA SER A 137 9.49 -14.71 25.95
C SER A 137 9.82 -16.08 26.56
N SER A 138 9.02 -16.50 27.55
CA SER A 138 9.17 -17.80 28.26
C SER A 138 8.85 -19.04 27.42
N ALA A 139 8.48 -18.88 26.14
CA ALA A 139 7.93 -19.93 25.29
C ALA A 139 8.97 -20.70 24.46
N ASN A 140 10.18 -20.90 24.91
CA ASN A 140 11.23 -21.70 24.21
C ASN A 140 11.26 -21.56 22.68
N MET A 141 11.04 -20.32 22.18
CA MET A 141 10.96 -20.02 20.75
C MET A 141 12.34 -20.03 20.09
N VAL A 142 13.39 -19.85 20.87
CA VAL A 142 14.77 -19.74 20.41
C VAL A 142 15.57 -20.94 20.91
N THR A 143 16.23 -21.65 19.99
CA THR A 143 17.04 -22.84 20.29
C THR A 143 18.48 -22.51 20.59
N ILE A 144 18.95 -21.30 20.30
CA ILE A 144 20.33 -20.84 20.44
C ILE A 144 20.44 -19.84 21.60
N PRO A 145 21.59 -19.76 22.31
CA PRO A 145 21.78 -18.78 23.37
C PRO A 145 21.53 -17.33 22.90
N ARG A 146 20.92 -16.52 23.78
CA ARG A 146 20.52 -15.13 23.48
C ARG A 146 21.64 -14.29 22.85
N GLY A 147 22.89 -14.43 23.35
CA GLY A 147 24.05 -13.66 22.87
C GLY A 147 24.44 -13.96 21.42
N ALA A 148 24.18 -15.18 20.94
CA ALA A 148 24.44 -15.57 19.55
C ALA A 148 23.22 -15.33 18.65
N PHE A 149 22.00 -15.48 19.18
CA PHE A 149 20.75 -15.33 18.41
C PHE A 149 20.52 -13.89 17.97
N ILE A 150 20.72 -12.89 18.86
CA ILE A 150 20.44 -11.49 18.54
C ILE A 150 21.26 -10.98 17.35
N PRO A 151 22.62 -11.11 17.34
CA PRO A 151 23.42 -10.69 16.18
C PRO A 151 23.04 -11.43 14.90
N MET A 152 22.78 -12.74 14.98
CA MET A 152 22.36 -13.53 13.82
C MET A 152 21.00 -13.07 13.27
N CYS A 153 20.04 -12.80 14.13
CA CYS A 153 18.73 -12.26 13.77
C CYS A 153 18.88 -10.89 13.08
N ILE A 154 19.70 -9.99 13.61
CA ILE A 154 19.95 -8.67 13.02
C ILE A 154 20.52 -8.81 11.59
N ILE A 155 21.58 -9.60 11.44
CA ILE A 155 22.24 -9.76 10.13
C ILE A 155 21.27 -10.38 9.13
N THR A 156 20.58 -11.44 9.51
CA THR A 156 19.68 -12.18 8.61
C THR A 156 18.49 -11.33 8.16
N LEU A 157 17.80 -10.67 9.08
CA LEU A 157 16.61 -9.88 8.75
C LEU A 157 16.99 -8.59 8.01
N THR A 158 18.11 -7.95 8.35
CA THR A 158 18.59 -6.76 7.65
C THR A 158 19.02 -7.09 6.23
N ALA A 159 19.76 -8.20 6.04
CA ALA A 159 20.12 -8.67 4.71
C ALA A 159 18.88 -9.02 3.87
N GLY A 160 17.89 -9.68 4.48
CA GLY A 160 16.60 -9.97 3.85
C GLY A 160 15.86 -8.71 3.39
N THR A 161 15.76 -7.69 4.26
CA THR A 161 15.15 -6.40 3.93
C THR A 161 15.89 -5.68 2.82
N ALA A 162 17.23 -5.65 2.85
CA ALA A 162 18.04 -5.05 1.79
C ALA A 162 17.81 -5.76 0.44
N PHE A 163 17.69 -7.08 0.46
CA PHE A 163 17.40 -7.86 -0.74
C PHE A 163 15.99 -7.60 -1.29
N ILE A 164 14.96 -7.53 -0.44
CA ILE A 164 13.59 -7.17 -0.86
C ILE A 164 13.56 -5.77 -1.46
N MET A 165 14.24 -4.80 -0.85
CA MET A 165 14.34 -3.44 -1.37
C MET A 165 14.95 -3.46 -2.78
N TRP A 166 16.06 -4.18 -2.98
CA TRP A 166 16.68 -4.33 -4.29
C TRP A 166 15.74 -5.00 -5.32
N LEU A 167 15.00 -6.06 -4.93
CA LEU A 167 14.00 -6.70 -5.78
C LEU A 167 12.93 -5.70 -6.23
N GLY A 168 12.39 -4.90 -5.29
CA GLY A 168 11.36 -3.90 -5.59
C GLY A 168 11.84 -2.83 -6.55
N GLU A 169 13.09 -2.38 -6.41
CA GLU A 169 13.71 -1.43 -7.33
C GLU A 169 13.92 -2.04 -8.72
N GLN A 170 14.41 -3.28 -8.83
CA GLN A 170 14.56 -3.96 -10.10
C GLN A 170 13.22 -4.15 -10.84
N ILE A 171 12.14 -4.48 -10.11
CA ILE A 171 10.81 -4.57 -10.71
C ILE A 171 10.38 -3.19 -11.22
N THR A 172 10.60 -2.12 -10.47
CA THR A 172 10.21 -0.76 -10.86
C THR A 172 10.98 -0.27 -12.08
N GLU A 173 12.30 -0.54 -12.15
CA GLU A 173 13.16 -0.07 -13.25
C GLU A 173 13.00 -0.89 -14.54
N ARG A 174 12.94 -2.21 -14.43
CA ARG A 174 13.00 -3.12 -15.58
C ARG A 174 11.72 -3.91 -15.83
N GLY A 175 10.84 -3.97 -14.85
CA GLY A 175 9.57 -4.70 -14.90
C GLY A 175 8.39 -3.84 -15.33
N ILE A 176 7.23 -4.17 -14.79
CA ILE A 176 5.95 -3.46 -14.94
C ILE A 176 5.39 -3.19 -13.56
N GLY A 177 4.86 -2.00 -13.36
CA GLY A 177 4.25 -1.60 -12.10
C GLY A 177 5.24 -0.98 -11.12
N ASN A 178 4.70 -0.57 -9.97
CA ASN A 178 5.52 -0.17 -8.83
C ASN A 178 5.97 -1.43 -8.08
N GLY A 179 7.27 -1.75 -8.11
CA GLY A 179 7.81 -2.97 -7.53
C GLY A 179 7.52 -3.12 -6.04
N MET A 180 7.58 -2.03 -5.28
CA MET A 180 7.27 -2.08 -3.84
C MET A 180 5.81 -2.45 -3.59
N SER A 181 4.88 -1.83 -4.31
CA SER A 181 3.46 -2.13 -4.23
C SER A 181 3.16 -3.58 -4.65
N LEU A 182 3.82 -4.08 -5.70
CA LEU A 182 3.65 -5.45 -6.17
C LEU A 182 4.18 -6.50 -5.18
N LEU A 183 5.25 -6.21 -4.44
CA LEU A 183 5.74 -7.09 -3.39
C LEU A 183 4.74 -7.18 -2.21
N ILE A 184 4.14 -6.04 -1.80
CA ILE A 184 3.07 -6.02 -0.79
C ILE A 184 1.86 -6.81 -1.29
N PHE A 185 1.43 -6.53 -2.53
CA PHE A 185 0.35 -7.26 -3.20
C PHE A 185 0.57 -8.77 -3.15
N THR A 186 1.77 -9.23 -3.53
CA THR A 186 2.11 -10.67 -3.54
C THR A 186 2.08 -11.25 -2.13
N GLY A 187 2.53 -10.51 -1.13
CA GLY A 187 2.43 -10.90 0.28
C GLY A 187 0.99 -11.15 0.71
N ILE A 188 0.10 -10.22 0.41
CA ILE A 188 -1.31 -10.29 0.79
C ILE A 188 -2.04 -11.40 0.02
N VAL A 189 -1.85 -11.49 -1.30
CA VAL A 189 -2.53 -12.47 -2.17
C VAL A 189 -2.23 -13.91 -1.74
N VAL A 190 -1.04 -14.19 -1.28
CA VAL A 190 -0.67 -15.53 -0.77
C VAL A 190 -1.44 -15.90 0.51
N GLY A 191 -1.90 -14.92 1.27
CA GLY A 191 -2.77 -15.15 2.43
C GLY A 191 -4.20 -15.56 2.07
N LEU A 192 -4.69 -15.23 0.86
CA LEU A 192 -6.07 -15.47 0.44
C LEU A 192 -6.51 -16.93 0.52
N PRO A 193 -5.75 -17.93 0.03
CA PRO A 193 -6.17 -19.35 0.13
C PRO A 193 -6.39 -19.80 1.58
N ARG A 194 -5.59 -19.30 2.53
CA ARG A 194 -5.76 -19.61 3.95
C ARG A 194 -7.04 -19.00 4.50
N GLY A 195 -7.34 -17.74 4.17
CA GLY A 195 -8.58 -17.11 4.56
C GLY A 195 -9.81 -17.86 4.06
N ILE A 196 -9.77 -18.39 2.84
CA ILE A 196 -10.84 -19.24 2.27
C ILE A 196 -10.95 -20.56 3.03
N MET A 197 -9.82 -21.21 3.37
CA MET A 197 -9.82 -22.44 4.15
C MET A 197 -10.34 -22.24 5.56
N ASP A 198 -9.98 -21.14 6.25
CA ASP A 198 -10.49 -20.78 7.55
C ASP A 198 -12.01 -20.55 7.53
N LEU A 199 -12.50 -19.88 6.47
CA LEU A 199 -13.93 -19.68 6.26
C LEU A 199 -14.66 -21.01 6.04
N TYR A 200 -14.07 -21.89 5.24
CA TYR A 200 -14.61 -23.23 5.00
C TYR A 200 -14.63 -24.08 6.28
N GLY A 201 -13.58 -24.04 7.10
CA GLY A 201 -13.53 -24.70 8.41
C GLY A 201 -14.66 -24.23 9.33
N LYS A 202 -14.85 -22.91 9.47
CA LYS A 202 -15.95 -22.34 10.26
C LYS A 202 -17.32 -22.66 9.71
N ALA A 203 -17.45 -22.79 8.39
CA ALA A 203 -18.66 -23.24 7.76
C ALA A 203 -19.01 -24.70 8.16
N ARG A 204 -18.01 -25.58 8.15
CA ARG A 204 -18.14 -26.98 8.52
C ARG A 204 -18.43 -27.17 10.01
N ASP A 205 -17.77 -26.40 10.85
CA ASP A 205 -17.91 -26.48 12.30
C ASP A 205 -19.17 -25.77 12.83
N SER A 206 -20.04 -25.27 11.92
CA SER A 206 -21.26 -24.53 12.23
C SER A 206 -21.04 -23.43 13.29
N ALA A 207 -19.96 -22.64 13.13
CA ALA A 207 -19.48 -21.65 14.10
C ALA A 207 -20.56 -20.62 14.56
N TRP A 208 -21.58 -20.38 13.73
CA TRP A 208 -22.70 -19.49 14.00
C TRP A 208 -24.04 -20.24 14.17
N GLY A 209 -24.01 -21.54 14.50
CA GLY A 209 -25.19 -22.37 14.70
C GLY A 209 -26.02 -22.52 13.42
N ALA A 210 -27.35 -22.51 13.55
CA ALA A 210 -28.29 -22.67 12.42
C ALA A 210 -28.19 -21.57 11.35
N PHE A 211 -27.64 -20.40 11.69
CA PHE A 211 -27.48 -19.25 10.76
C PHE A 211 -26.18 -19.29 9.95
N THR A 212 -25.33 -20.29 10.13
CA THR A 212 -24.04 -20.42 9.44
C THR A 212 -24.13 -20.25 7.90
N PRO A 213 -25.06 -20.93 7.16
CA PRO A 213 -25.11 -20.77 5.71
C PRO A 213 -25.53 -19.36 5.27
N ILE A 214 -26.39 -18.71 6.02
CA ILE A 214 -26.84 -17.34 5.74
C ILE A 214 -25.68 -16.35 6.01
N ALA A 215 -24.96 -16.51 7.10
CA ALA A 215 -23.82 -15.68 7.45
C ALA A 215 -22.72 -15.77 6.38
N ILE A 216 -22.41 -16.96 5.87
CA ILE A 216 -21.45 -17.17 4.79
C ILE A 216 -21.91 -16.49 3.50
N ALA A 217 -23.18 -16.65 3.13
CA ALA A 217 -23.74 -16.02 1.94
C ALA A 217 -23.64 -14.47 2.04
N ILE A 218 -23.99 -13.89 3.18
CA ILE A 218 -23.87 -12.45 3.44
C ILE A 218 -22.40 -12.01 3.33
N LEU A 219 -21.44 -12.77 3.90
CA LEU A 219 -20.03 -12.46 3.83
C LEU A 219 -19.52 -12.45 2.39
N ILE A 220 -19.87 -13.46 1.58
CA ILE A 220 -19.45 -13.53 0.18
C ILE A 220 -20.04 -12.34 -0.61
N VAL A 221 -21.32 -12.04 -0.42
CA VAL A 221 -21.96 -10.89 -1.07
C VAL A 221 -21.31 -9.58 -0.65
N ALA A 222 -21.02 -9.40 0.64
CA ALA A 222 -20.33 -8.22 1.14
C ALA A 222 -18.94 -8.07 0.54
N MET A 223 -18.17 -9.17 0.43
CA MET A 223 -16.86 -9.16 -0.24
C MET A 223 -16.95 -8.68 -1.69
N VAL A 224 -17.85 -9.28 -2.46
CA VAL A 224 -18.05 -8.91 -3.88
C VAL A 224 -18.49 -7.44 -3.97
N ALA A 225 -19.38 -7.00 -3.10
CA ALA A 225 -19.85 -5.61 -3.07
C ALA A 225 -18.72 -4.63 -2.74
N VAL A 226 -17.86 -4.94 -1.76
CA VAL A 226 -16.69 -4.11 -1.42
C VAL A 226 -15.71 -4.04 -2.59
N VAL A 227 -15.38 -5.16 -3.23
CA VAL A 227 -14.50 -5.19 -4.41
C VAL A 227 -15.10 -4.35 -5.55
N ALA A 228 -16.39 -4.53 -5.84
CA ALA A 228 -17.09 -3.76 -6.86
C ALA A 228 -17.06 -2.24 -6.55
N PHE A 229 -17.28 -1.88 -5.29
CA PHE A 229 -17.23 -0.49 -4.84
C PHE A 229 -15.82 0.11 -4.97
N ILE A 230 -14.78 -0.64 -4.60
CA ILE A 230 -13.38 -0.20 -4.79
C ILE A 230 -13.09 0.04 -6.27
N VAL A 231 -13.43 -0.92 -7.14
CA VAL A 231 -13.20 -0.79 -8.59
C VAL A 231 -13.99 0.40 -9.18
N PHE A 232 -15.21 0.62 -8.70
CA PHE A 232 -16.03 1.75 -9.13
C PHE A 232 -15.38 3.09 -8.78
N VAL A 233 -14.93 3.28 -7.54
CA VAL A 233 -14.29 4.53 -7.10
C VAL A 233 -12.92 4.73 -7.74
N GLU A 234 -12.10 3.69 -7.84
CA GLU A 234 -10.76 3.77 -8.46
C GLU A 234 -10.81 4.10 -9.97
N ARG A 235 -11.92 3.76 -10.65
CA ARG A 235 -12.16 4.16 -12.04
C ARG A 235 -12.79 5.52 -12.19
N SER A 236 -13.33 6.07 -11.11
CA SER A 236 -14.02 7.35 -11.15
C SER A 236 -13.05 8.51 -11.34
N GLU A 237 -13.30 9.33 -12.36
CA GLU A 237 -12.48 10.50 -12.66
C GLU A 237 -13.37 11.73 -12.92
N ARG A 238 -12.92 12.88 -12.45
CA ARG A 238 -13.51 14.17 -12.80
C ARG A 238 -12.79 14.74 -14.01
N ARG A 239 -13.50 14.92 -15.11
CA ARG A 239 -12.97 15.45 -16.36
C ARG A 239 -13.17 16.95 -16.40
N ILE A 240 -12.07 17.72 -16.38
CA ILE A 240 -12.10 19.18 -16.56
C ILE A 240 -11.90 19.47 -18.03
N PRO A 241 -12.83 20.19 -18.70
CA PRO A 241 -12.70 20.52 -20.12
C PRO A 241 -11.53 21.50 -20.32
N VAL A 242 -10.65 21.19 -21.26
CA VAL A 242 -9.52 22.04 -21.67
C VAL A 242 -9.66 22.32 -23.16
N GLN A 243 -9.64 23.57 -23.54
CA GLN A 243 -9.67 24.01 -24.93
C GLN A 243 -8.29 24.50 -25.36
N TYR A 244 -7.86 24.08 -26.54
CA TYR A 244 -6.65 24.59 -27.16
C TYR A 244 -7.00 25.60 -28.25
N ALA A 245 -6.21 26.67 -28.33
CA ALA A 245 -6.40 27.71 -29.34
C ALA A 245 -6.22 27.10 -30.74
N LYS A 246 -7.09 27.52 -31.68
CA LYS A 246 -6.95 27.13 -33.09
C LYS A 246 -5.62 27.68 -33.61
N ARG A 247 -4.78 26.82 -34.21
CA ARG A 247 -3.55 27.25 -34.87
C ARG A 247 -3.74 27.18 -36.38
N ILE A 248 -3.33 28.23 -37.06
CA ILE A 248 -3.24 28.26 -38.52
C ILE A 248 -1.87 27.79 -38.88
N VAL A 249 -1.78 26.63 -39.53
CA VAL A 249 -0.55 26.10 -40.10
C VAL A 249 -0.62 26.18 -41.61
N GLY A 250 -0.02 27.22 -42.19
CA GLY A 250 -0.13 27.54 -43.62
C GLY A 250 -1.56 27.91 -44.01
N ARG A 251 -2.14 27.29 -45.05
CA ARG A 251 -3.52 27.51 -45.54
C ARG A 251 -4.58 26.66 -44.84
N LYS A 252 -4.21 25.77 -43.92
CA LYS A 252 -5.16 24.89 -43.22
C LYS A 252 -5.37 25.36 -41.78
N MET A 253 -6.61 25.63 -41.39
CA MET A 253 -6.99 25.80 -40.00
C MET A 253 -7.01 24.41 -39.34
N MET A 254 -6.06 24.13 -38.45
CA MET A 254 -6.21 23.02 -37.52
C MET A 254 -7.17 23.45 -36.42
N GLY A 255 -8.35 22.82 -36.39
CA GLY A 255 -9.35 23.06 -35.34
C GLY A 255 -8.80 22.77 -33.97
N GLY A 256 -9.07 23.64 -33.00
CA GLY A 256 -8.72 23.39 -31.59
C GLY A 256 -9.41 22.09 -31.13
N GLN A 257 -8.62 21.10 -30.77
CA GLN A 257 -9.15 19.91 -30.10
C GLN A 257 -9.54 20.28 -28.68
N SER A 258 -10.77 20.02 -28.30
CA SER A 258 -11.16 20.03 -26.89
C SER A 258 -10.73 18.71 -26.27
N THR A 259 -9.86 18.77 -25.29
CA THR A 259 -9.45 17.62 -24.48
C THR A 259 -9.95 17.80 -23.05
N HIS A 260 -9.85 16.75 -22.26
CA HIS A 260 -10.21 16.80 -20.86
C HIS A 260 -8.98 16.48 -20.02
N LEU A 261 -8.82 17.20 -18.89
CA LEU A 261 -7.86 16.86 -17.85
C LEU A 261 -8.57 15.89 -16.89
N PRO A 262 -8.20 14.59 -16.89
CA PRO A 262 -8.79 13.63 -15.97
C PRO A 262 -8.14 13.75 -14.58
N LEU A 263 -8.94 13.98 -13.55
CA LEU A 263 -8.51 13.93 -12.15
C LEU A 263 -9.20 12.75 -11.49
N LYS A 264 -8.44 11.75 -11.06
CA LYS A 264 -8.97 10.59 -10.33
C LYS A 264 -9.60 11.02 -9.01
N VAL A 265 -10.71 10.42 -8.61
CA VAL A 265 -11.35 10.67 -7.30
C VAL A 265 -10.41 10.26 -6.17
N ASN A 266 -9.78 9.09 -6.30
CA ASN A 266 -8.70 8.67 -5.42
C ASN A 266 -7.35 8.96 -6.07
N SER A 267 -6.93 10.23 -6.09
CA SER A 267 -5.64 10.63 -6.66
C SER A 267 -4.44 10.16 -5.82
N GLY A 268 -4.64 9.87 -4.54
CA GLY A 268 -3.62 9.31 -3.64
C GLY A 268 -3.41 7.81 -3.79
N GLY A 269 -4.34 7.10 -4.45
CA GLY A 269 -4.31 5.65 -4.55
C GLY A 269 -4.34 4.98 -3.17
N VAL A 270 -3.58 3.92 -3.01
CA VAL A 270 -3.48 3.15 -1.76
C VAL A 270 -2.43 3.69 -0.79
N MET A 271 -1.57 4.62 -1.23
CA MET A 271 -0.43 5.10 -0.45
C MET A 271 -0.81 5.73 0.90
N PRO A 272 -1.84 6.57 1.03
CA PRO A 272 -2.23 7.15 2.33
C PRO A 272 -2.57 6.09 3.38
N VAL A 273 -3.22 5.00 2.97
CA VAL A 273 -3.59 3.90 3.87
C VAL A 273 -2.37 3.10 4.31
N ILE A 274 -1.44 2.83 3.37
CA ILE A 274 -0.18 2.15 3.68
C ILE A 274 0.65 2.98 4.67
N PHE A 275 0.70 4.30 4.48
CA PHE A 275 1.43 5.22 5.36
C PHE A 275 0.81 5.27 6.76
N ALA A 276 -0.51 5.42 6.86
CA ALA A 276 -1.23 5.41 8.12
C ALA A 276 -1.00 4.10 8.89
N SER A 277 -1.16 2.95 8.23
CA SER A 277 -0.97 1.63 8.84
C SER A 277 0.48 1.41 9.28
N SER A 278 1.46 1.83 8.46
CA SER A 278 2.88 1.70 8.79
C SER A 278 3.28 2.56 9.99
N MET A 279 2.76 3.79 10.07
CA MET A 279 3.02 4.71 11.18
C MET A 279 2.43 4.19 12.49
N LEU A 280 1.21 3.63 12.45
CA LEU A 280 0.54 3.09 13.64
C LEU A 280 1.16 1.75 14.10
N SER A 281 1.64 0.92 13.16
CA SER A 281 2.26 -0.36 13.51
C SER A 281 3.69 -0.22 14.05
N ALA A 282 4.43 0.83 13.70
CA ALA A 282 5.81 1.03 14.14
C ALA A 282 5.98 1.05 15.68
N PRO A 283 5.22 1.85 16.47
CA PRO A 283 5.32 1.83 17.93
C PRO A 283 4.98 0.48 18.55
N LEU A 284 4.03 -0.24 17.94
CA LEU A 284 3.57 -1.54 18.43
C LEU A 284 4.62 -2.65 18.28
N LEU A 285 5.52 -2.55 17.28
CA LEU A 285 6.67 -3.46 17.17
C LEU A 285 7.62 -3.34 18.35
N PHE A 286 7.72 -2.17 18.96
CA PHE A 286 8.55 -1.92 20.14
C PHE A 286 7.85 -2.23 21.47
N ALA A 287 6.53 -2.41 21.48
CA ALA A 287 5.72 -2.62 22.68
C ALA A 287 6.14 -3.88 23.48
N GLY A 288 6.54 -4.94 22.76
CA GLY A 288 6.99 -6.20 23.33
C GLY A 288 8.43 -6.21 23.84
N MET A 289 9.21 -5.13 23.64
CA MET A 289 10.62 -5.08 24.02
C MET A 289 10.79 -5.01 25.54
N SER A 290 11.69 -5.85 26.05
CA SER A 290 12.19 -5.80 27.42
C SER A 290 13.67 -5.46 27.38
N PHE A 291 14.05 -4.28 27.89
CA PHE A 291 15.45 -3.88 28.00
C PHE A 291 16.07 -4.43 29.28
N PHE A 292 17.12 -5.28 29.17
CA PHE A 292 17.96 -5.74 30.28
C PHE A 292 17.21 -6.22 31.54
N GLY A 293 16.10 -6.98 31.35
CA GLY A 293 15.34 -7.51 32.50
C GLY A 293 14.30 -6.56 33.08
N SER A 294 14.12 -5.36 32.50
CA SER A 294 13.02 -4.48 32.86
C SER A 294 11.67 -5.02 32.33
N PRO A 295 10.55 -4.62 32.94
CA PRO A 295 9.23 -4.99 32.44
C PRO A 295 9.07 -4.57 30.97
N LYS A 296 8.27 -5.33 30.21
CA LYS A 296 7.97 -4.99 28.81
C LYS A 296 7.46 -3.56 28.73
N LEU A 297 7.74 -2.87 27.65
CA LEU A 297 7.33 -1.47 27.47
C LEU A 297 5.81 -1.29 27.67
N GLN A 298 5.03 -2.30 27.25
CA GLN A 298 3.56 -2.32 27.46
C GLN A 298 3.11 -2.48 28.92
N ASP A 299 4.01 -2.90 29.82
CA ASP A 299 3.73 -3.10 31.25
C ASP A 299 4.21 -1.92 32.11
N THR A 300 4.84 -0.91 31.48
CA THR A 300 5.25 0.33 32.16
C THR A 300 4.06 1.24 32.43
N ALA A 301 4.08 1.93 33.56
CA ALA A 301 2.97 2.79 34.00
C ALA A 301 2.69 3.95 33.02
N PHE A 302 3.70 4.45 32.30
CA PHE A 302 3.56 5.58 31.38
C PHE A 302 3.23 5.14 29.93
N PHE A 303 3.97 4.19 29.38
CA PHE A 303 3.77 3.76 28.00
C PHE A 303 2.69 2.69 27.85
N GLY A 304 2.41 1.92 28.90
CA GLY A 304 1.45 0.83 28.87
C GLY A 304 0.04 1.24 28.44
N PRO A 305 -0.58 2.26 29.08
CA PRO A 305 -1.91 2.72 28.68
C PRO A 305 -1.98 3.24 27.24
N ILE A 306 -0.92 3.96 26.78
CA ILE A 306 -0.83 4.50 25.42
C ILE A 306 -0.75 3.37 24.41
N LEU A 307 0.13 2.40 24.64
CA LEU A 307 0.34 1.27 23.73
C LEU A 307 -0.89 0.35 23.66
N ARG A 308 -1.63 0.20 24.77
CA ARG A 308 -2.90 -0.54 24.78
C ARG A 308 -3.97 0.21 23.99
N ALA A 309 -4.07 1.53 24.14
CA ALA A 309 -5.05 2.35 23.41
C ALA A 309 -4.81 2.35 21.87
N ILE A 310 -3.57 2.11 21.44
CA ILE A 310 -3.20 2.04 20.01
C ILE A 310 -3.31 0.59 19.47
N GLN A 311 -3.83 -0.36 20.25
CA GLN A 311 -4.03 -1.72 19.73
C GLN A 311 -5.21 -1.80 18.76
N PRO A 312 -5.12 -2.64 17.70
CA PRO A 312 -6.21 -2.86 16.76
C PRO A 312 -7.47 -3.37 17.48
N GLY A 313 -8.63 -2.81 17.14
CA GLY A 313 -9.90 -3.11 17.80
C GLY A 313 -10.26 -2.15 18.93
N GLU A 314 -9.33 -1.32 19.40
CA GLU A 314 -9.63 -0.26 20.35
C GLU A 314 -10.15 1.00 19.63
N PRO A 315 -11.11 1.74 20.22
CA PRO A 315 -11.69 2.94 19.59
C PRO A 315 -10.66 4.01 19.24
N TRP A 316 -9.66 4.17 20.07
CA TRP A 316 -8.57 5.14 19.84
C TRP A 316 -7.71 4.79 18.64
N TYR A 317 -7.48 3.50 18.38
CA TYR A 317 -6.78 3.05 17.19
C TYR A 317 -7.54 3.46 15.92
N GLU A 318 -8.85 3.23 15.88
CA GLU A 318 -9.69 3.57 14.72
C GLU A 318 -9.73 5.08 14.46
N ILE A 319 -9.87 5.89 15.53
CA ILE A 319 -9.84 7.37 15.42
C ILE A 319 -8.49 7.84 14.89
N LEU A 320 -7.38 7.31 15.41
CA LEU A 320 -6.04 7.65 14.95
C LEU A 320 -5.83 7.20 13.51
N GLN A 321 -6.33 6.03 13.11
CA GLN A 321 -6.21 5.51 11.76
C GLN A 321 -6.98 6.39 10.77
N ILE A 322 -8.23 6.75 11.08
CA ILE A 322 -9.03 7.68 10.26
C ILE A 322 -8.32 9.03 10.10
N THR A 323 -7.86 9.59 11.22
CA THR A 323 -7.14 10.88 11.23
C THR A 323 -5.85 10.80 10.40
N ALA A 324 -5.08 9.73 10.56
CA ALA A 324 -3.86 9.52 9.80
C ALA A 324 -4.13 9.32 8.30
N ILE A 325 -5.17 8.57 7.91
CA ILE A 325 -5.55 8.40 6.50
C ILE A 325 -5.89 9.74 5.87
N ILE A 326 -6.72 10.56 6.54
CA ILE A 326 -7.09 11.89 6.03
C ILE A 326 -5.85 12.78 5.91
N PHE A 327 -5.02 12.83 6.95
CA PHE A 327 -3.78 13.61 6.93
C PHE A 327 -2.86 13.19 5.79
N PHE A 328 -2.57 11.89 5.65
CA PHE A 328 -1.69 11.40 4.59
C PHE A 328 -2.31 11.53 3.19
N ALA A 329 -3.63 11.50 3.04
CA ALA A 329 -4.27 11.73 1.76
C ALA A 329 -4.00 13.17 1.26
N TYR A 330 -4.22 14.18 2.09
CA TYR A 330 -3.91 15.56 1.73
C TYR A 330 -2.41 15.78 1.56
N PHE A 331 -1.62 15.25 2.46
CA PHE A 331 -0.16 15.36 2.43
C PHE A 331 0.42 14.76 1.13
N TYR A 332 0.03 13.55 0.79
CA TYR A 332 0.54 12.86 -0.41
C TYR A 332 0.17 13.60 -1.69
N ILE A 333 -1.07 14.07 -1.79
CA ILE A 333 -1.52 14.82 -2.96
C ILE A 333 -0.77 16.14 -3.09
N SER A 334 -0.48 16.85 -2.00
CA SER A 334 0.29 18.11 -2.04
C SER A 334 1.72 17.92 -2.58
N ILE A 335 2.30 16.73 -2.43
CA ILE A 335 3.64 16.40 -2.94
C ILE A 335 3.61 15.95 -4.40
N VAL A 336 2.63 15.09 -4.74
CA VAL A 336 2.56 14.45 -6.06
C VAL A 336 1.99 15.38 -7.10
N PHE A 337 0.95 16.12 -6.75
CA PHE A 337 0.31 17.09 -7.64
C PHE A 337 0.83 18.49 -7.37
N ARG A 338 1.34 19.11 -8.43
CA ARG A 338 1.76 20.52 -8.43
C ARG A 338 0.86 21.28 -9.40
N PRO A 339 -0.21 21.94 -8.90
CA PRO A 339 -1.14 22.64 -9.76
C PRO A 339 -0.48 23.74 -10.59
N ASP A 340 0.56 24.40 -10.06
CA ASP A 340 1.32 25.44 -10.75
C ASP A 340 2.02 24.91 -12.00
N ASP A 341 2.70 23.76 -11.90
CA ASP A 341 3.39 23.13 -13.04
C ASP A 341 2.40 22.73 -14.13
N ILE A 342 1.21 22.24 -13.74
CA ILE A 342 0.14 21.86 -14.67
C ILE A 342 -0.41 23.10 -15.39
N ALA A 343 -0.70 24.19 -14.64
CA ALA A 343 -1.23 25.43 -15.18
C ALA A 343 -0.22 26.10 -16.14
N ASP A 344 1.08 26.10 -15.79
CA ASP A 344 2.14 26.63 -16.64
C ASP A 344 2.36 25.80 -17.90
N ASN A 345 2.30 24.48 -17.80
CA ASN A 345 2.37 23.61 -18.97
C ASN A 345 1.16 23.83 -19.89
N MET A 346 -0.05 23.91 -19.35
CA MET A 346 -1.26 24.24 -20.13
C MET A 346 -1.08 25.57 -20.85
N ARG A 347 -0.59 26.61 -20.16
CA ARG A 347 -0.34 27.93 -20.75
C ARG A 347 0.70 27.87 -21.88
N LYS A 348 1.80 27.16 -21.69
CA LYS A 348 2.87 26.98 -22.71
C LYS A 348 2.34 26.31 -23.97
N TYR A 349 1.42 25.35 -23.85
CA TYR A 349 0.81 24.66 -24.99
C TYR A 349 -0.44 25.36 -25.56
N GLY A 350 -0.79 26.54 -25.04
CA GLY A 350 -1.94 27.30 -25.50
C GLY A 350 -3.29 26.72 -25.09
N GLY A 351 -3.32 25.87 -24.06
CA GLY A 351 -4.52 25.31 -23.47
C GLY A 351 -5.09 26.25 -22.39
N PHE A 352 -6.41 26.31 -22.29
CA PHE A 352 -7.10 27.07 -21.25
C PHE A 352 -8.38 26.36 -20.83
N ILE A 353 -8.81 26.62 -19.61
CA ILE A 353 -10.11 26.15 -19.09
C ILE A 353 -11.16 27.22 -19.44
N PRO A 354 -12.31 26.85 -20.07
CA PRO A 354 -13.35 27.80 -20.38
C PRO A 354 -13.80 28.61 -19.16
N GLY A 355 -13.80 29.92 -19.27
CA GLY A 355 -14.20 30.84 -18.20
C GLY A 355 -13.11 31.17 -17.18
N ILE A 356 -11.90 30.62 -17.27
CA ILE A 356 -10.80 30.85 -16.34
C ILE A 356 -9.59 31.39 -17.09
N ARG A 357 -8.96 32.48 -16.55
CA ARG A 357 -7.76 33.05 -17.17
C ARG A 357 -6.57 32.09 -17.00
N PRO A 358 -5.80 31.84 -18.08
CA PRO A 358 -4.58 31.03 -18.00
C PRO A 358 -3.56 31.58 -17.02
N GLY A 359 -2.89 30.73 -16.27
CA GLY A 359 -1.88 31.08 -15.27
C GLY A 359 -2.35 30.81 -13.84
N ARG A 360 -2.04 31.71 -12.91
CA ARG A 360 -2.28 31.52 -11.46
C ARG A 360 -3.74 31.16 -11.10
N ARG A 361 -4.71 31.82 -11.74
CA ARG A 361 -6.13 31.48 -11.51
C ARG A 361 -6.50 30.06 -11.94
N THR A 362 -5.83 29.53 -12.97
CA THR A 362 -6.00 28.13 -13.38
C THR A 362 -5.39 27.19 -12.33
N SER A 363 -4.23 27.54 -11.77
CA SER A 363 -3.61 26.79 -10.67
C SER A 363 -4.52 26.76 -9.45
N ASP A 364 -5.04 27.93 -9.02
CA ASP A 364 -5.94 28.05 -7.86
C ASP A 364 -7.21 27.19 -8.07
N PHE A 365 -7.81 27.24 -9.26
CA PHE A 365 -8.99 26.43 -9.58
C PHE A 365 -8.70 24.93 -9.53
N ILE A 366 -7.58 24.48 -10.11
CA ILE A 366 -7.18 23.07 -10.08
C ILE A 366 -6.93 22.63 -8.63
N ASN A 367 -6.30 23.47 -7.81
CA ASN A 367 -6.05 23.20 -6.40
C ASN A 367 -7.36 23.05 -5.60
N ASP A 368 -8.33 23.94 -5.81
CA ASP A 368 -9.65 23.88 -5.17
C ASP A 368 -10.40 22.59 -5.54
N VAL A 369 -10.34 22.20 -6.81
CA VAL A 369 -10.96 20.96 -7.28
C VAL A 369 -10.26 19.76 -6.67
N LEU A 370 -8.92 19.74 -6.64
CA LEU A 370 -8.14 18.67 -6.02
C LEU A 370 -8.44 18.53 -4.54
N THR A 371 -8.50 19.63 -3.79
CA THR A 371 -8.81 19.63 -2.36
C THR A 371 -10.17 18.98 -2.07
N ARG A 372 -11.20 19.33 -2.86
CA ARG A 372 -12.54 18.75 -2.70
C ARG A 372 -12.59 17.28 -3.07
N ILE A 373 -11.92 16.89 -4.17
CA ILE A 373 -11.85 15.48 -4.61
C ILE A 373 -11.07 14.66 -3.58
N THR A 374 -9.98 15.20 -3.02
CA THR A 374 -9.18 14.53 -1.99
C THR A 374 -10.00 14.22 -0.74
N LEU A 375 -10.88 15.13 -0.32
CA LEU A 375 -11.77 14.86 0.82
C LEU A 375 -12.67 13.64 0.55
N VAL A 376 -13.28 13.59 -0.64
CA VAL A 376 -14.14 12.45 -1.02
C VAL A 376 -13.33 11.15 -1.10
N GLY A 377 -12.12 11.22 -1.68
CA GLY A 377 -11.20 10.08 -1.73
C GLY A 377 -10.75 9.62 -0.34
N ALA A 378 -10.43 10.55 0.56
CA ALA A 378 -10.04 10.22 1.94
C ALA A 378 -11.19 9.56 2.71
N LEU A 379 -12.41 10.10 2.60
CA LEU A 379 -13.60 9.50 3.21
C LEU A 379 -13.88 8.09 2.67
N TYR A 380 -13.74 7.89 1.38
CA TYR A 380 -13.82 6.57 0.75
C TYR A 380 -12.80 5.61 1.35
N LEU A 381 -11.52 6.02 1.47
CA LEU A 381 -10.47 5.19 2.08
C LEU A 381 -10.79 4.84 3.54
N CYS A 382 -11.30 5.80 4.32
CA CYS A 382 -11.74 5.56 5.70
C CYS A 382 -12.86 4.52 5.77
N ILE A 383 -13.90 4.66 4.94
CA ILE A 383 -15.03 3.72 4.91
C ILE A 383 -14.56 2.30 4.61
N ILE A 384 -13.72 2.12 3.57
CA ILE A 384 -13.20 0.80 3.19
C ILE A 384 -12.29 0.19 4.25
N THR A 385 -11.55 1.03 4.99
CA THR A 385 -10.65 0.53 6.03
C THR A 385 -11.41 0.14 7.30
N VAL A 386 -12.36 0.96 7.72
CA VAL A 386 -13.06 0.84 8.99
C VAL A 386 -14.14 -0.25 8.96
N ILE A 387 -14.93 -0.36 7.88
CA ILE A 387 -16.03 -1.34 7.81
C ILE A 387 -15.56 -2.78 8.01
N PRO A 388 -14.54 -3.29 7.28
CA PRO A 388 -14.07 -4.65 7.51
C PRO A 388 -13.42 -4.87 8.88
N THR A 389 -12.74 -3.85 9.43
CA THR A 389 -12.17 -3.95 10.78
C THR A 389 -13.28 -4.16 11.81
N PHE A 390 -14.39 -3.45 11.71
CA PHE A 390 -15.55 -3.68 12.56
C PHE A 390 -16.16 -5.08 12.38
N LEU A 391 -16.19 -5.60 11.18
CA LEU A 391 -16.70 -6.96 10.94
C LEU A 391 -15.80 -8.05 11.53
N ILE A 392 -14.48 -7.81 11.58
CA ILE A 392 -13.48 -8.78 12.08
C ILE A 392 -13.39 -8.73 13.60
N SER A 393 -13.09 -7.57 14.17
CA SER A 393 -12.79 -7.39 15.59
C SER A 393 -14.02 -7.02 16.42
N GLY A 394 -15.15 -6.66 15.80
CA GLY A 394 -16.29 -6.13 16.51
C GLY A 394 -16.07 -4.69 16.99
N ILE A 395 -17.01 -4.21 17.80
CA ILE A 395 -16.99 -2.86 18.33
C ILE A 395 -16.75 -2.95 19.83
N HIS A 396 -15.55 -2.64 20.31
CA HIS A 396 -15.16 -2.69 21.71
C HIS A 396 -15.32 -1.31 22.40
N PHE A 397 -16.52 -0.72 22.38
CA PHE A 397 -16.78 0.53 23.09
C PHE A 397 -17.14 0.35 24.57
N ASN A 398 -16.97 -0.86 25.12
CA ASN A 398 -17.33 -1.19 26.50
C ASN A 398 -16.58 -0.36 27.54
N HIS A 399 -15.42 0.22 27.19
CA HIS A 399 -14.61 1.07 28.07
C HIS A 399 -15.00 2.56 28.05
N LEU A 400 -15.91 2.99 27.17
CA LEU A 400 -16.39 4.37 27.14
C LEU A 400 -17.57 4.55 28.10
N TRP A 401 -17.38 5.31 29.15
CA TRP A 401 -18.34 5.55 30.24
C TRP A 401 -19.73 5.98 29.77
N LEU A 402 -19.86 6.71 28.68
CA LEU A 402 -21.16 7.20 28.17
C LEU A 402 -21.89 6.17 27.28
N VAL A 403 -21.21 5.21 26.70
CA VAL A 403 -21.72 4.36 25.60
C VAL A 403 -21.76 2.88 26.00
N GLY A 404 -20.95 2.47 26.99
CA GLY A 404 -20.82 1.10 27.45
C GLY A 404 -22.17 0.38 27.74
N PRO A 405 -23.09 0.97 28.56
CA PRO A 405 -24.34 0.31 28.89
C PRO A 405 -25.31 0.08 27.72
N VAL A 406 -25.18 0.85 26.65
CA VAL A 406 -25.99 0.68 25.43
C VAL A 406 -25.41 -0.46 24.56
N PHE A 407 -24.08 -0.60 24.53
CA PHE A 407 -23.41 -1.63 23.75
C PHE A 407 -23.54 -3.04 24.36
N ASP A 408 -23.67 -3.17 25.67
CA ASP A 408 -23.93 -4.47 26.33
C ASP A 408 -25.29 -5.10 25.95
N ARG A 409 -26.20 -4.32 25.36
CA ARG A 409 -27.49 -4.79 24.83
C ARG A 409 -27.45 -5.22 23.38
N LEU A 410 -26.30 -4.99 22.66
CA LEU A 410 -26.17 -5.37 21.25
C LEU A 410 -25.89 -6.87 21.13
N PRO A 411 -26.30 -7.49 20.01
CA PRO A 411 -25.99 -8.90 19.73
C PRO A 411 -24.47 -9.17 19.76
N THR A 412 -24.08 -10.31 20.26
CA THR A 412 -22.67 -10.73 20.44
C THR A 412 -21.84 -10.71 19.15
N TRP A 413 -22.48 -10.83 17.99
CA TRP A 413 -21.79 -10.71 16.69
C TRP A 413 -21.39 -9.27 16.35
N MET A 414 -22.03 -8.25 16.94
CA MET A 414 -21.63 -6.84 16.79
C MET A 414 -20.54 -6.46 17.78
N THR A 415 -20.57 -7.00 19.01
CA THR A 415 -19.58 -6.67 20.05
C THR A 415 -18.29 -7.42 19.89
N ASN A 416 -18.32 -8.70 19.52
CA ASN A 416 -17.14 -9.56 19.38
C ASN A 416 -16.72 -9.79 17.93
N GLY A 417 -17.42 -9.16 16.97
CA GLY A 417 -17.22 -9.40 15.56
C GLY A 417 -17.60 -10.82 15.14
N LEU A 418 -17.44 -11.14 13.88
CA LEU A 418 -17.68 -12.48 13.35
C LEU A 418 -16.56 -13.48 13.70
N GLY A 419 -15.47 -13.02 14.34
CA GLY A 419 -14.31 -13.82 14.71
C GLY A 419 -13.64 -14.49 13.51
N VAL A 420 -13.96 -14.06 12.32
CA VAL A 420 -13.35 -14.58 11.08
C VAL A 420 -12.02 -13.90 10.92
N ASN A 421 -10.93 -14.65 10.86
CA ASN A 421 -9.64 -14.13 10.44
C ASN A 421 -9.70 -13.80 8.94
N PHE A 422 -10.32 -12.66 8.65
CA PHE A 422 -10.57 -12.23 7.30
C PHE A 422 -9.28 -11.64 6.74
N TYR A 423 -8.54 -12.41 5.99
CA TYR A 423 -7.40 -11.91 5.18
C TYR A 423 -7.83 -10.83 4.18
N PHE A 424 -9.10 -10.60 4.05
CA PHE A 424 -9.72 -9.52 3.27
C PHE A 424 -10.08 -8.29 4.14
N GLY A 425 -9.31 -8.02 5.20
CA GLY A 425 -9.44 -6.77 5.96
C GLY A 425 -9.37 -5.56 5.02
N GLY A 426 -10.05 -4.48 5.34
CA GLY A 426 -10.25 -3.34 4.43
C GLY A 426 -8.99 -2.80 3.80
N THR A 427 -7.90 -2.72 4.55
CA THR A 427 -6.60 -2.26 4.05
C THR A 427 -5.99 -3.24 3.04
N SER A 428 -6.03 -4.54 3.32
CA SER A 428 -5.43 -5.55 2.43
C SER A 428 -6.18 -5.70 1.11
N LEU A 429 -7.50 -5.68 1.15
CA LEU A 429 -8.34 -5.78 -0.05
C LEU A 429 -8.19 -4.52 -0.93
N LEU A 430 -8.15 -3.33 -0.31
CA LEU A 430 -7.90 -2.09 -1.00
C LEU A 430 -6.54 -2.10 -1.70
N ILE A 431 -5.49 -2.58 -1.03
CA ILE A 431 -4.14 -2.69 -1.61
C ILE A 431 -4.15 -3.67 -2.77
N VAL A 432 -4.77 -4.84 -2.61
CA VAL A 432 -4.83 -5.85 -3.68
C VAL A 432 -5.54 -5.30 -4.92
N VAL A 433 -6.72 -4.71 -4.76
CA VAL A 433 -7.48 -4.18 -5.91
C VAL A 433 -6.80 -2.95 -6.50
N GLY A 434 -6.33 -2.02 -5.66
CA GLY A 434 -5.68 -0.78 -6.12
C GLY A 434 -4.38 -1.06 -6.89
N VAL A 435 -3.49 -1.90 -6.36
CA VAL A 435 -2.24 -2.27 -7.05
C VAL A 435 -2.51 -3.05 -8.34
N ALA A 436 -3.51 -3.96 -8.34
CA ALA A 436 -3.91 -4.66 -9.56
C ALA A 436 -4.41 -3.68 -10.64
N MET A 437 -5.25 -2.70 -10.25
CA MET A 437 -5.77 -1.67 -11.16
C MET A 437 -4.66 -0.79 -11.72
N ASP A 438 -3.74 -0.31 -10.87
CA ASP A 438 -2.60 0.51 -11.30
C ASP A 438 -1.69 -0.26 -12.26
N THR A 439 -1.44 -1.55 -11.98
CA THR A 439 -0.62 -2.39 -12.86
C THR A 439 -1.29 -2.61 -14.21
N VAL A 440 -2.62 -2.88 -14.24
CA VAL A 440 -3.38 -3.00 -15.48
C VAL A 440 -3.37 -1.71 -16.28
N GLN A 441 -3.55 -0.54 -15.65
CA GLN A 441 -3.48 0.76 -16.32
C GLN A 441 -2.09 1.02 -16.92
N GLN A 442 -1.01 0.65 -16.23
CA GLN A 442 0.35 0.77 -16.78
C GLN A 442 0.57 -0.15 -17.98
N ILE A 443 0.06 -1.37 -17.94
CA ILE A 443 0.09 -2.29 -19.09
C ILE A 443 -0.70 -1.71 -20.27
N GLU A 444 -1.91 -1.21 -20.03
CA GLU A 444 -2.74 -0.58 -21.07
C GLU A 444 -2.05 0.64 -21.69
N SER A 445 -1.45 1.50 -20.88
CA SER A 445 -0.73 2.68 -21.38
C SER A 445 0.47 2.31 -22.27
N GLN A 446 1.23 1.27 -21.91
CA GLN A 446 2.33 0.75 -22.73
C GLN A 446 1.85 0.10 -24.03
N LEU A 447 0.69 -0.56 -24.01
CA LEU A 447 0.06 -1.12 -25.22
C LEU A 447 -0.35 -0.02 -26.19
N ILE A 448 -1.00 1.06 -25.68
CA ILE A 448 -1.45 2.18 -26.49
C ILE A 448 -0.26 2.91 -27.13
N MET A 449 0.78 3.22 -26.38
CA MET A 449 1.96 3.91 -26.89
C MET A 449 2.59 3.15 -28.09
N ARG A 450 2.64 1.84 -28.05
CA ARG A 450 3.22 1.03 -29.13
C ARG A 450 2.31 0.80 -30.33
N HIS A 451 1.00 0.88 -30.14
CA HIS A 451 0.07 0.90 -31.28
C HIS A 451 0.24 2.15 -32.12
N TYR A 452 0.60 3.28 -31.50
CA TYR A 452 0.93 4.52 -32.22
C TYR A 452 2.26 4.42 -32.98
N ASP A 453 3.28 3.73 -32.47
CA ASP A 453 4.55 3.49 -33.17
C ASP A 453 4.38 2.62 -34.42
N GLY A 454 3.33 1.79 -34.50
CA GLY A 454 2.96 1.02 -35.69
C GLY A 454 2.39 1.86 -36.81
N PHE A 455 1.89 3.07 -36.52
CA PHE A 455 1.39 4.03 -37.51
C PHE A 455 2.40 5.08 -37.97
N SER A 456 3.58 5.18 -37.32
CA SER A 456 4.67 5.97 -37.90
C SER A 456 5.16 5.22 -39.13
N PRO A 457 5.13 5.84 -40.33
CA PRO A 457 5.63 5.16 -41.53
C PRO A 457 7.10 4.84 -41.28
N LYS A 458 7.41 3.54 -41.14
CA LYS A 458 8.81 3.09 -41.24
C LYS A 458 9.40 3.82 -42.44
N SER A 459 10.43 4.62 -42.23
CA SER A 459 11.10 5.45 -43.21
C SER A 459 11.28 4.64 -44.50
N GLY A 460 10.24 4.70 -45.33
CA GLY A 460 10.28 4.15 -46.66
C GLY A 460 11.32 4.97 -47.41
N ARG A 461 12.40 4.33 -47.87
CA ARG A 461 13.30 4.86 -48.85
C ARG A 461 12.53 5.79 -49.79
N ILE A 462 12.84 7.08 -49.74
CA ILE A 462 12.47 8.03 -50.76
C ILE A 462 13.13 7.51 -52.06
N ARG A 463 12.39 6.76 -52.85
CA ARG A 463 12.76 6.46 -54.24
C ARG A 463 12.72 7.78 -54.98
N GLY A 464 13.84 8.39 -55.14
CA GLY A 464 14.03 9.53 -56.01
C GLY A 464 13.47 9.18 -57.38
N ARG A 465 12.44 9.93 -57.76
CA ARG A 465 11.89 9.93 -59.12
C ARG A 465 12.98 10.52 -60.01
N ARG A 466 13.72 9.69 -60.75
CA ARG A 466 14.52 10.14 -61.87
C ARG A 466 13.55 10.72 -62.88
N SER A 467 13.58 12.05 -63.03
CA SER A 467 13.02 12.76 -64.20
C SER A 467 13.97 12.55 -65.38
N TRP A 468 13.38 12.14 -66.44
CA TRP A 468 13.92 12.37 -67.80
C TRP A 468 13.70 13.82 -68.16
#